data_29a7cefcd30812c0c9f190d26253f9a1
#
_entry.id   29a7cefcd30812c0c9f190d26253f9a1
#
_cell.length_a   1.000
_cell.length_b   1.000
_cell.length_c   1.000
_cell.angle_alpha   90.00
_cell.angle_beta   90.00
_cell.angle_gamma   90.00
#
_symmetry.space_group_name_H-M   'P 1'
#
loop_
_entity.id
_entity.type
_entity.pdbx_description
1 polymer ?
#
loop_
_entity_poly.entity_id
_entity_poly.type
_entity_poly.pdbx_seq_one_letter_code
_entity_poly.pdbx_strand_id
1 'polypeptide(L)'
;DGVQYSASIINSDKKIMVYSGTAEGCEVDMACVAPVSSCTGSFRVETRKFTRYNNNDLPYFGYVLINSVTEKVFMNSIDLETIAGTRRQIGTSGFYLIDFTNTQLSNPTNLVFTSAVRMSVSMVQQGGYSMASYLSSYNDNSTQQNPPTLNGAGCVTALTAEPGLAPYQWYLNDVIIPGATSQTYVPTETGSYSVAGTKACGLSVASTPYQVNCIPI
;
A
#
# COMPACT_ATOMS: atom_id res chain seq x y z
N ASP A 1 11.55 -7.51 30.53
CA ASP A 1 11.93 -6.33 29.76
C ASP A 1 10.90 -6.15 28.67
N GLY A 2 10.15 -5.05 28.73
CA GLY A 2 9.10 -4.78 27.77
C GLY A 2 9.67 -4.51 26.38
N VAL A 3 9.21 -5.25 25.39
CA VAL A 3 9.51 -4.93 24.00
C VAL A 3 8.75 -3.65 23.66
N GLN A 4 9.45 -2.54 23.64
CA GLN A 4 8.89 -1.28 23.15
C GLN A 4 9.39 -1.03 21.74
N TYR A 5 8.44 -0.90 20.81
CA TYR A 5 8.77 -0.36 19.51
C TYR A 5 9.04 1.15 19.63
N SER A 6 10.24 1.54 19.29
CA SER A 6 10.53 2.96 19.06
C SER A 6 10.09 3.30 17.63
N ALA A 7 9.22 4.27 17.49
CA ALA A 7 8.85 4.78 16.19
C ALA A 7 9.76 5.96 15.84
N SER A 8 10.29 5.96 14.62
CA SER A 8 11.13 7.03 14.09
C SER A 8 10.56 7.54 12.79
N ILE A 9 10.68 8.84 12.53
CA ILE A 9 10.36 9.47 11.26
C ILE A 9 11.67 9.72 10.52
N ILE A 10 11.77 9.16 9.33
CA ILE A 10 12.92 9.37 8.44
C ILE A 10 12.45 10.19 7.26
N ASN A 11 13.01 11.39 7.10
CA ASN A 11 12.74 12.25 5.95
C ASN A 11 14.03 12.38 5.11
N SER A 12 13.87 12.46 3.79
CA SER A 12 14.98 12.65 2.87
C SER A 12 14.52 13.46 1.66
N ASP A 13 15.38 14.34 1.18
CA ASP A 13 15.23 15.09 -0.07
C ASP A 13 15.58 14.26 -1.32
N LYS A 14 16.10 13.06 -1.11
CA LYS A 14 16.50 12.12 -2.17
C LYS A 14 15.83 10.77 -1.97
N LYS A 15 15.84 9.96 -3.02
CA LYS A 15 15.37 8.58 -2.94
C LYS A 15 16.25 7.79 -2.00
N ILE A 16 15.65 7.17 -1.01
CA ILE A 16 16.32 6.30 -0.04
C ILE A 16 15.62 4.96 0.04
N MET A 17 16.34 3.96 0.49
CA MET A 17 15.80 2.66 0.86
C MET A 17 16.01 2.46 2.35
N VAL A 18 14.97 2.09 3.06
CA VAL A 18 14.99 1.89 4.50
C VAL A 18 14.70 0.44 4.81
N TYR A 19 15.50 -0.16 5.65
CA TYR A 19 15.28 -1.48 6.20
C TYR A 19 15.06 -1.37 7.71
N SER A 20 14.09 -2.11 8.21
CA SER A 20 13.90 -2.36 9.63
C SER A 20 14.26 -3.80 9.91
N GLY A 21 15.01 -4.03 10.96
CA GLY A 21 15.45 -5.36 11.34
C GLY A 21 15.28 -5.61 12.82
N THR A 22 15.16 -6.88 13.16
CA THR A 22 15.16 -7.41 14.51
C THR A 22 16.22 -8.49 14.62
N ALA A 23 16.74 -8.69 15.81
CA ALA A 23 17.72 -9.74 16.09
C ALA A 23 17.40 -10.44 17.42
N GLU A 24 17.50 -11.75 17.43
CA GLU A 24 17.43 -12.56 18.65
C GLU A 24 18.48 -13.67 18.60
N GLY A 25 19.35 -13.69 19.57
CA GLY A 25 20.42 -14.67 19.62
C GLY A 25 21.34 -14.60 18.40
N CYS A 26 21.30 -15.63 17.58
CA CYS A 26 22.07 -15.73 16.33
C CYS A 26 21.24 -15.43 15.09
N GLU A 27 19.96 -15.05 15.22
CA GLU A 27 19.07 -14.81 14.10
C GLU A 27 18.81 -13.33 13.89
N VAL A 28 18.78 -12.92 12.64
CA VAL A 28 18.47 -11.56 12.21
C VAL A 28 17.44 -11.65 11.11
N ASP A 29 16.39 -10.87 11.22
CA ASP A 29 15.39 -10.71 10.17
C ASP A 29 15.27 -9.23 9.78
N MET A 30 15.13 -8.96 8.50
CA MET A 30 15.03 -7.60 7.96
C MET A 30 13.91 -7.49 6.94
N ALA A 31 13.16 -6.41 7.01
CA ALA A 31 12.14 -6.05 6.04
C ALA A 31 12.41 -4.67 5.44
N CYS A 32 12.20 -4.54 4.14
CA CYS A 32 12.20 -3.23 3.49
C CYS A 32 10.95 -2.46 3.92
N VAL A 33 11.15 -1.25 4.42
CA VAL A 33 10.06 -0.38 4.88
C VAL A 33 9.60 0.49 3.71
N ALA A 34 8.33 0.38 3.35
CA ALA A 34 7.76 1.26 2.35
C ALA A 34 7.52 2.67 2.92
N PRO A 35 7.61 3.69 2.06
CA PRO A 35 7.28 5.05 2.45
C PRO A 35 5.86 5.15 3.00
N VAL A 36 5.67 5.90 4.05
CA VAL A 36 4.34 6.17 4.60
C VAL A 36 3.68 7.26 3.78
N SER A 37 2.53 6.95 3.21
CA SER A 37 1.69 7.90 2.47
C SER A 37 0.22 7.55 2.69
N SER A 38 -0.68 8.42 2.27
CA SER A 38 -2.13 8.12 2.29
C SER A 38 -2.51 6.87 1.48
N CYS A 39 -1.59 6.36 0.70
CA CYS A 39 -1.75 5.23 -0.21
C CYS A 39 -1.04 3.96 0.21
N THR A 40 -0.24 4.06 1.24
CA THR A 40 0.46 2.90 1.80
C THR A 40 -0.49 2.13 2.71
N GLY A 41 -0.47 0.81 2.59
CA GLY A 41 -1.26 -0.08 3.41
C GLY A 41 -2.52 -0.59 2.72
N SER A 42 -3.27 -1.39 3.44
CA SER A 42 -4.48 -2.08 2.97
C SER A 42 -5.61 -1.92 3.98
N PHE A 43 -6.87 -2.04 3.52
CA PHE A 43 -8.05 -2.08 4.39
C PHE A 43 -8.21 -3.42 5.12
N ARG A 44 -7.56 -4.46 4.59
CA ARG A 44 -7.51 -5.80 5.16
C ARG A 44 -6.11 -6.37 4.99
N VAL A 45 -5.56 -6.86 6.08
CA VAL A 45 -4.26 -7.57 6.10
C VAL A 45 -4.49 -8.90 6.77
N GLU A 46 -4.00 -9.95 6.15
CA GLU A 46 -4.07 -11.30 6.70
C GLU A 46 -2.68 -11.90 6.74
N THR A 47 -2.30 -12.41 7.88
CA THR A 47 -1.04 -13.13 8.07
C THR A 47 -1.28 -14.40 8.86
N ARG A 48 -0.47 -15.40 8.60
CA ARG A 48 -0.51 -16.67 9.31
C ARG A 48 0.64 -16.75 10.28
N LYS A 49 0.34 -17.21 11.50
CA LYS A 49 1.40 -17.63 12.42
C LYS A 49 2.08 -18.88 11.88
N PHE A 50 3.36 -18.98 12.04
CA PHE A 50 4.04 -20.26 11.86
C PHE A 50 4.38 -20.87 13.20
N THR A 51 4.34 -22.19 13.17
CA THR A 51 4.71 -23.05 14.26
C THR A 51 6.08 -23.66 13.98
N ARG A 52 6.80 -23.96 15.01
CA ARG A 52 8.02 -24.74 14.88
C ARG A 52 7.72 -26.17 14.42
N TYR A 53 8.77 -26.87 13.97
CA TYR A 53 8.69 -28.26 13.55
C TYR A 53 8.11 -29.20 14.62
N ASN A 54 8.15 -28.84 15.90
CA ASN A 54 7.57 -29.55 17.02
C ASN A 54 6.15 -29.09 17.40
N ASN A 55 5.48 -28.35 16.52
CA ASN A 55 4.16 -27.74 16.70
C ASN A 55 4.04 -26.76 17.89
N ASN A 56 5.13 -26.28 18.42
CA ASN A 56 5.10 -25.24 19.44
C ASN A 56 4.85 -23.88 18.77
N ASP A 57 3.85 -23.18 19.23
CA ASP A 57 3.59 -21.80 18.81
C ASP A 57 4.68 -20.87 19.32
N LEU A 58 5.12 -19.97 18.45
CA LEU A 58 5.99 -18.88 18.86
C LEU A 58 5.15 -17.70 19.34
N PRO A 59 5.56 -17.00 20.39
CA PRO A 59 4.99 -15.72 20.74
C PRO A 59 5.04 -14.77 19.55
N TYR A 60 4.02 -13.95 19.43
CA TYR A 60 4.00 -12.88 18.43
C TYR A 60 3.71 -11.54 19.08
N PHE A 61 4.23 -10.49 18.47
CA PHE A 61 3.97 -9.10 18.85
C PHE A 61 4.14 -8.22 17.62
N GLY A 62 3.58 -7.05 17.68
CA GLY A 62 3.66 -6.15 16.54
C GLY A 62 2.91 -4.86 16.75
N TYR A 63 2.73 -4.16 15.66
CA TYR A 63 1.94 -2.93 15.64
C TYR A 63 1.17 -2.78 14.33
N VAL A 64 0.08 -2.05 14.42
CA VAL A 64 -0.63 -1.52 13.27
C VAL A 64 -0.33 -0.04 13.16
N LEU A 65 0.11 0.39 11.97
CA LEU A 65 0.28 1.78 11.61
C LEU A 65 -0.92 2.25 10.82
N ILE A 66 -1.53 3.36 11.24
CA ILE A 66 -2.76 3.91 10.67
C ILE A 66 -2.69 5.44 10.59
N ASN A 67 -3.27 6.03 9.55
CA ASN A 67 -3.40 7.48 9.40
C ASN A 67 -4.81 7.93 9.79
N SER A 68 -5.19 7.70 11.03
CA SER A 68 -6.45 8.20 11.59
C SER A 68 -6.41 8.17 13.11
N VAL A 69 -6.94 9.20 13.73
CA VAL A 69 -7.08 9.29 15.19
C VAL A 69 -8.35 8.58 15.71
N THR A 70 -9.34 8.38 14.85
CA THR A 70 -10.68 7.91 15.26
C THR A 70 -11.05 6.54 14.70
N GLU A 71 -10.56 6.23 13.49
CA GLU A 71 -10.96 4.99 12.83
C GLU A 71 -10.43 3.76 13.55
N LYS A 72 -11.29 2.77 13.68
CA LYS A 72 -10.98 1.54 14.41
C LYS A 72 -10.19 0.54 13.58
N VAL A 73 -9.34 -0.19 14.28
CA VAL A 73 -8.68 -1.38 13.76
C VAL A 73 -9.19 -2.61 14.50
N PHE A 74 -9.58 -3.61 13.77
CA PHE A 74 -10.03 -4.89 14.32
C PHE A 74 -8.97 -5.96 14.05
N MET A 75 -8.68 -6.75 15.04
CA MET A 75 -7.89 -7.98 14.92
C MET A 75 -8.81 -9.17 15.20
N ASN A 76 -9.01 -10.04 14.20
CA ASN A 76 -9.97 -11.16 14.26
C ASN A 76 -11.37 -10.72 14.72
N SER A 77 -11.86 -9.58 14.18
CA SER A 77 -13.16 -8.96 14.48
C SER A 77 -13.29 -8.34 15.88
N ILE A 78 -12.23 -8.29 16.67
CA ILE A 78 -12.22 -7.63 17.97
C ILE A 78 -11.49 -6.29 17.83
N ASP A 79 -12.08 -5.21 18.37
CA ASP A 79 -11.48 -3.89 18.36
C ASP A 79 -10.11 -3.94 19.07
N LEU A 80 -9.07 -3.64 18.34
CA LEU A 80 -7.70 -3.79 18.82
C LEU A 80 -7.40 -2.93 20.04
N GLU A 81 -7.98 -1.75 20.14
CA GLU A 81 -7.79 -0.86 21.28
C GLU A 81 -8.47 -1.35 22.57
N THR A 82 -9.42 -2.27 22.47
CA THR A 82 -10.03 -2.91 23.66
C THR A 82 -9.16 -4.04 24.22
N ILE A 83 -8.25 -4.58 23.44
CA ILE A 83 -7.41 -5.74 23.81
C ILE A 83 -5.91 -5.42 23.85
N ALA A 84 -5.45 -4.41 23.12
CA ALA A 84 -4.01 -4.12 22.96
C ALA A 84 -3.56 -2.83 23.67
N GLY A 85 -4.46 -1.99 24.10
CA GLY A 85 -4.13 -0.72 24.73
C GLY A 85 -4.26 0.47 23.79
N THR A 86 -3.65 1.58 24.18
CA THR A 86 -3.92 2.88 23.59
C THR A 86 -3.16 3.12 22.28
N ARG A 87 -3.86 3.75 21.37
CA ARG A 87 -3.27 4.37 20.18
C ARG A 87 -2.29 5.47 20.60
N ARG A 88 -1.10 5.47 20.01
CA ARG A 88 -0.10 6.49 20.25
C ARG A 88 0.32 7.16 18.94
N GLN A 89 0.41 8.47 18.95
CA GLN A 89 0.82 9.24 17.80
C GLN A 89 2.35 9.15 17.60
N ILE A 90 2.79 9.10 16.36
CA ILE A 90 4.19 9.15 16.00
C ILE A 90 4.61 10.61 15.78
N GLY A 91 5.19 11.23 16.80
CA GLY A 91 5.57 12.64 16.75
C GLY A 91 4.40 13.53 16.31
N THR A 92 4.62 14.37 15.30
CA THR A 92 3.59 15.25 14.70
C THR A 92 3.11 14.77 13.33
N SER A 93 3.35 13.50 12.98
CA SER A 93 3.18 13.00 11.61
C SER A 93 1.73 12.79 11.16
N GLY A 94 0.76 12.80 12.06
CA GLY A 94 -0.61 12.37 11.78
C GLY A 94 -0.78 10.84 11.67
N PHE A 95 0.28 10.06 11.89
CA PHE A 95 0.24 8.61 11.96
C PHE A 95 0.24 8.12 13.39
N TYR A 96 -0.42 6.99 13.60
CA TYR A 96 -0.64 6.38 14.90
C TYR A 96 -0.25 4.91 14.88
N LEU A 97 0.29 4.43 15.98
CA LEU A 97 0.57 3.03 16.24
C LEU A 97 -0.41 2.46 17.25
N ILE A 98 -0.82 1.22 17.03
CA ILE A 98 -1.55 0.40 17.99
C ILE A 98 -0.76 -0.90 18.13
N ASP A 99 -0.17 -1.13 19.30
CA ASP A 99 0.65 -2.31 19.56
C ASP A 99 -0.26 -3.53 19.87
N PHE A 100 0.21 -4.73 19.57
CA PHE A 100 -0.47 -5.98 19.92
C PHE A 100 0.52 -7.09 20.27
N THR A 101 0.06 -8.07 21.06
CA THR A 101 0.85 -9.26 21.47
C THR A 101 -0.04 -10.50 21.46
N ASN A 102 0.59 -11.67 21.57
CA ASN A 102 -0.10 -12.96 21.62
C ASN A 102 -0.93 -13.20 22.89
N THR A 103 -0.79 -12.35 23.90
CA THR A 103 -1.55 -12.47 25.15
C THR A 103 -2.99 -11.96 25.03
N GLN A 104 -3.31 -11.26 23.94
CA GLN A 104 -4.59 -10.58 23.78
C GLN A 104 -5.69 -11.42 23.15
N LEU A 105 -5.33 -12.50 22.48
CA LEU A 105 -6.27 -13.43 21.86
C LEU A 105 -5.87 -14.87 22.17
N SER A 106 -6.88 -15.75 22.31
CA SER A 106 -6.68 -17.18 22.42
C SER A 106 -6.15 -17.73 21.09
N ASN A 107 -4.87 -17.80 20.99
CA ASN A 107 -4.03 -18.51 20.01
C ASN A 107 -4.63 -18.79 18.61
N PRO A 108 -5.08 -17.79 17.82
CA PRO A 108 -5.58 -18.03 16.48
C PRO A 108 -4.43 -18.41 15.52
N THR A 109 -4.71 -19.30 14.59
CA THR A 109 -3.74 -19.67 13.54
C THR A 109 -3.50 -18.53 12.56
N ASN A 110 -4.56 -17.80 12.22
CA ASN A 110 -4.50 -16.66 11.32
C ASN A 110 -4.83 -15.37 12.07
N LEU A 111 -4.10 -14.32 11.77
CA LEU A 111 -4.36 -12.98 12.24
C LEU A 111 -4.91 -12.17 11.07
N VAL A 112 -6.12 -11.65 11.25
CA VAL A 112 -6.83 -10.87 10.25
C VAL A 112 -7.07 -9.47 10.81
N PHE A 113 -6.44 -8.48 10.20
CA PHE A 113 -6.61 -7.08 10.55
C PHE A 113 -7.53 -6.40 9.54
N THR A 114 -8.47 -5.61 10.01
CA THR A 114 -9.40 -4.83 9.17
C THR A 114 -9.60 -3.44 9.71
N SER A 115 -9.78 -2.45 8.83
CA SER A 115 -10.10 -1.07 9.16
C SER A 115 -10.83 -0.40 7.99
N ALA A 116 -11.58 0.66 8.27
CA ALA A 116 -12.19 1.51 7.23
C ALA A 116 -11.17 2.43 6.52
N VAL A 117 -9.97 2.55 7.06
CA VAL A 117 -8.84 3.27 6.45
C VAL A 117 -7.66 2.33 6.22
N ARG A 118 -6.74 2.74 5.37
CA ARG A 118 -5.54 1.95 5.10
C ARG A 118 -4.66 1.82 6.33
N MET A 119 -4.09 0.65 6.49
CA MET A 119 -3.18 0.33 7.57
C MET A 119 -2.01 -0.49 7.07
N SER A 120 -0.88 -0.39 7.75
CA SER A 120 0.26 -1.30 7.60
C SER A 120 0.43 -2.09 8.90
N VAL A 121 0.68 -3.37 8.78
CA VAL A 121 0.85 -4.28 9.92
C VAL A 121 2.28 -4.77 9.93
N SER A 122 2.95 -4.61 11.05
CA SER A 122 4.23 -5.26 11.33
C SER A 122 4.05 -6.28 12.44
N MET A 123 4.54 -7.48 12.22
CA MET A 123 4.47 -8.56 13.20
C MET A 123 5.80 -9.28 13.25
N VAL A 124 6.23 -9.62 14.44
CA VAL A 124 7.39 -10.46 14.70
C VAL A 124 6.93 -11.69 15.51
N GLN A 125 7.40 -12.84 15.13
CA GLN A 125 7.31 -14.06 15.92
C GLN A 125 8.72 -14.47 16.31
N GLN A 126 8.97 -14.63 17.59
CA GLN A 126 10.30 -15.01 18.07
C GLN A 126 10.22 -15.88 19.30
N GLY A 127 11.22 -16.71 19.49
CA GLY A 127 11.41 -17.51 20.66
C GLY A 127 12.30 -18.72 20.41
N GLY A 128 13.17 -19.01 21.37
CA GLY A 128 14.01 -20.19 21.39
C GLY A 128 14.82 -20.39 20.11
N TYR A 129 15.56 -19.38 19.68
CA TYR A 129 16.43 -19.35 18.50
C TYR A 129 15.69 -19.41 17.14
N SER A 130 14.43 -19.04 17.10
CA SER A 130 13.66 -18.90 15.86
C SER A 130 12.97 -17.55 15.82
N MET A 131 13.10 -16.87 14.69
CA MET A 131 12.45 -15.60 14.46
C MET A 131 11.92 -15.52 13.03
N ALA A 132 10.83 -14.81 12.86
CA ALA A 132 10.37 -14.36 11.56
C ALA A 132 9.57 -13.07 11.71
N SER A 133 9.68 -12.20 10.72
CA SER A 133 8.93 -10.97 10.65
C SER A 133 7.99 -10.95 9.46
N TYR A 134 6.96 -10.16 9.59
CA TYR A 134 6.00 -9.85 8.54
C TYR A 134 5.75 -8.35 8.55
N LEU A 135 5.88 -7.72 7.40
CA LEU A 135 5.51 -6.33 7.19
C LEU A 135 4.59 -6.23 5.99
N SER A 136 3.35 -5.81 6.22
CA SER A 136 2.46 -5.46 5.12
C SER A 136 2.75 -4.04 4.67
N SER A 137 3.02 -3.87 3.40
CA SER A 137 3.28 -2.56 2.84
C SER A 137 2.93 -2.57 1.37
N TYR A 138 1.72 -2.17 1.05
CA TYR A 138 1.22 -2.08 -0.31
C TYR A 138 0.95 -0.64 -0.68
N ASN A 139 1.26 -0.29 -1.92
CA ASN A 139 0.96 1.01 -2.50
C ASN A 139 0.02 0.82 -3.70
N ASP A 140 -1.14 1.45 -3.66
CA ASP A 140 -2.15 1.36 -4.71
C ASP A 140 -1.84 2.19 -5.96
N ASN A 141 -0.75 2.94 -5.97
CA ASN A 141 -0.38 3.73 -7.16
C ASN A 141 -0.05 2.86 -8.38
N SER A 142 0.12 1.55 -8.17
CA SER A 142 0.42 0.60 -9.25
C SER A 142 -0.81 0.13 -10.02
N THR A 143 -2.03 0.53 -9.64
CA THR A 143 -3.21 0.08 -10.35
C THR A 143 -3.29 0.76 -11.71
N GLN A 144 -3.07 -0.02 -12.74
CA GLN A 144 -3.17 0.42 -14.12
C GLN A 144 -4.62 0.83 -14.44
N GLN A 145 -4.79 1.88 -15.21
CA GLN A 145 -6.10 2.21 -15.77
C GLN A 145 -6.51 1.22 -16.85
N ASN A 146 -7.82 1.11 -17.06
CA ASN A 146 -8.32 0.45 -18.24
C ASN A 146 -7.83 1.18 -19.50
N PRO A 147 -7.60 0.47 -20.62
CA PRO A 147 -7.23 1.11 -21.87
C PRO A 147 -8.32 2.11 -22.28
N PRO A 148 -7.94 3.24 -22.91
CA PRO A 148 -8.90 4.20 -23.38
C PRO A 148 -9.83 3.55 -24.41
N THR A 149 -11.09 3.95 -24.41
CA THR A 149 -12.05 3.53 -25.42
C THR A 149 -12.08 4.53 -26.55
N LEU A 150 -12.14 4.02 -27.78
CA LEU A 150 -12.30 4.85 -28.98
C LEU A 150 -13.78 5.00 -29.29
N ASN A 151 -14.27 6.24 -29.33
CA ASN A 151 -15.65 6.53 -29.72
C ASN A 151 -15.72 6.93 -31.21
N GLY A 152 -15.33 5.98 -32.11
CA GLY A 152 -15.32 6.18 -33.56
C GLY A 152 -14.02 5.72 -34.25
N ALA A 153 -13.80 6.07 -35.51
CA ALA A 153 -12.64 5.65 -36.28
C ALA A 153 -11.73 6.82 -36.71
N GLY A 154 -10.43 6.67 -36.46
CA GLY A 154 -9.39 7.59 -36.99
C GLY A 154 -9.04 8.80 -36.10
N CYS A 155 -8.20 9.65 -36.63
CA CYS A 155 -7.61 10.81 -35.95
C CYS A 155 -8.54 12.00 -35.67
N VAL A 156 -9.79 11.91 -35.94
CA VAL A 156 -10.79 12.97 -35.66
C VAL A 156 -11.75 12.56 -34.54
N THR A 157 -11.51 11.40 -33.95
CA THR A 157 -12.40 10.84 -32.93
C THR A 157 -11.75 10.79 -31.58
N ALA A 158 -12.46 11.25 -30.57
CA ALA A 158 -11.91 11.31 -29.22
C ALA A 158 -11.69 9.91 -28.62
N LEU A 159 -10.51 9.69 -28.09
CA LEU A 159 -10.25 8.66 -27.10
C LEU A 159 -10.87 9.08 -25.77
N THR A 160 -11.50 8.16 -25.06
CA THR A 160 -12.13 8.43 -23.76
C THR A 160 -11.50 7.56 -22.68
N ALA A 161 -11.02 8.17 -21.63
CA ALA A 161 -10.53 7.50 -20.43
C ALA A 161 -11.66 7.09 -19.49
N GLU A 162 -11.38 6.17 -18.57
CA GLU A 162 -12.29 5.81 -17.49
C GLU A 162 -12.73 7.06 -16.71
N PRO A 163 -14.03 7.24 -16.41
CA PRO A 163 -14.52 8.45 -15.76
C PRO A 163 -14.13 8.53 -14.27
N GLY A 164 -14.16 9.75 -13.72
CA GLY A 164 -14.00 9.98 -12.28
C GLY A 164 -12.56 10.03 -11.76
N LEU A 165 -11.58 10.05 -12.64
CA LEU A 165 -10.16 10.01 -12.30
C LEU A 165 -9.40 11.27 -12.74
N ALA A 166 -10.10 12.41 -12.83
CA ALA A 166 -9.48 13.68 -13.19
C ALA A 166 -8.54 14.21 -12.07
N PRO A 167 -7.47 14.97 -12.42
CA PRO A 167 -6.97 15.20 -13.76
C PRO A 167 -6.32 13.97 -14.37
N TYR A 168 -6.37 13.88 -15.69
CA TYR A 168 -5.74 12.82 -16.46
C TYR A 168 -4.38 13.27 -16.98
N GLN A 169 -3.59 12.32 -17.49
CA GLN A 169 -2.39 12.57 -18.26
C GLN A 169 -2.31 11.60 -19.43
N TRP A 170 -2.32 12.13 -20.63
CA TRP A 170 -2.20 11.35 -21.86
C TRP A 170 -0.75 11.22 -22.30
N TYR A 171 -0.47 10.12 -22.97
CA TYR A 171 0.84 9.76 -23.52
C TYR A 171 0.69 9.32 -24.97
N LEU A 172 1.69 9.62 -25.77
CA LEU A 172 1.86 9.12 -27.14
C LEU A 172 3.21 8.42 -27.22
N ASN A 173 3.21 7.14 -27.59
CA ASN A 173 4.42 6.31 -27.66
C ASN A 173 5.25 6.40 -26.35
N ASP A 174 4.56 6.31 -25.22
CA ASP A 174 5.09 6.43 -23.84
C ASP A 174 5.67 7.81 -23.47
N VAL A 175 5.51 8.82 -24.33
CA VAL A 175 5.91 10.20 -24.04
C VAL A 175 4.71 11.04 -23.62
N ILE A 176 4.88 11.81 -22.56
CA ILE A 176 3.84 12.75 -22.07
C ILE A 176 3.39 13.71 -23.18
N ILE A 177 2.09 13.83 -23.36
CA ILE A 177 1.49 14.89 -24.17
C ILE A 177 1.23 16.09 -23.26
N PRO A 178 1.97 17.21 -23.41
CA PRO A 178 1.84 18.35 -22.51
C PRO A 178 0.42 18.96 -22.58
N GLY A 179 -0.17 19.22 -21.41
CA GLY A 179 -1.49 19.83 -21.30
C GLY A 179 -2.69 18.90 -21.60
N ALA A 180 -2.45 17.67 -21.97
CA ALA A 180 -3.51 16.67 -22.21
C ALA A 180 -4.01 16.08 -20.89
N THR A 181 -4.87 16.81 -20.18
CA THR A 181 -5.34 16.49 -18.83
C THR A 181 -6.85 16.25 -18.72
N SER A 182 -7.56 16.25 -19.84
CA SER A 182 -9.00 15.98 -19.90
C SER A 182 -9.29 14.49 -19.99
N GLN A 183 -10.51 14.08 -19.62
CA GLN A 183 -10.98 12.69 -19.77
C GLN A 183 -10.93 12.21 -21.22
N THR A 184 -11.10 13.11 -22.17
CA THR A 184 -11.05 12.82 -23.60
C THR A 184 -9.83 13.48 -24.24
N TYR A 185 -9.26 12.80 -25.22
CA TYR A 185 -8.19 13.33 -26.05
C TYR A 185 -8.45 13.00 -27.50
N VAL A 186 -8.30 13.98 -28.39
CA VAL A 186 -8.43 13.78 -29.85
C VAL A 186 -7.04 13.57 -30.44
N PRO A 187 -6.74 12.36 -30.93
CA PRO A 187 -5.44 12.08 -31.56
C PRO A 187 -5.23 12.94 -32.81
N THR A 188 -4.03 13.44 -33.00
CA THR A 188 -3.63 14.24 -34.15
C THR A 188 -2.67 13.51 -35.08
N GLU A 189 -2.11 12.40 -34.64
CA GLU A 189 -1.13 11.62 -35.38
C GLU A 189 -1.26 10.11 -35.10
N THR A 190 -0.72 9.30 -35.96
CA THR A 190 -0.64 7.84 -35.78
C THR A 190 0.29 7.50 -34.63
N GLY A 191 -0.14 6.62 -33.74
CA GLY A 191 0.70 6.18 -32.66
C GLY A 191 -0.04 5.39 -31.59
N SER A 192 0.66 5.06 -30.53
CA SER A 192 0.24 4.27 -29.40
C SER A 192 -0.14 5.21 -28.25
N TYR A 193 -1.42 5.32 -27.95
CA TYR A 193 -1.94 6.22 -26.92
C TYR A 193 -2.26 5.49 -25.63
N SER A 194 -1.82 6.04 -24.51
CA SER A 194 -2.18 5.56 -23.19
C SER A 194 -2.56 6.74 -22.28
N VAL A 195 -3.25 6.43 -21.18
CA VAL A 195 -3.72 7.44 -20.24
C VAL A 195 -3.52 6.98 -18.80
N ALA A 196 -3.11 7.90 -17.95
CA ALA A 196 -3.14 7.76 -16.50
C ALA A 196 -4.20 8.71 -15.92
N GLY A 197 -4.79 8.35 -14.81
CA GLY A 197 -5.76 9.20 -14.09
C GLY A 197 -5.38 9.37 -12.64
N THR A 198 -5.85 10.42 -12.02
CA THR A 198 -5.59 10.73 -10.63
C THR A 198 -6.50 9.90 -9.72
N LYS A 199 -5.91 9.09 -8.88
CA LYS A 199 -6.56 8.37 -7.79
C LYS A 199 -6.30 9.08 -6.46
N ALA A 200 -6.96 8.65 -5.40
CA ALA A 200 -6.70 9.18 -4.05
C ALA A 200 -5.22 9.15 -3.65
N CYS A 201 -4.44 8.31 -4.32
CA CYS A 201 -3.02 8.06 -4.09
C CYS A 201 -2.08 8.73 -5.11
N GLY A 202 -2.57 9.59 -5.95
CA GLY A 202 -1.80 10.22 -7.02
C GLY A 202 -2.08 9.61 -8.39
N LEU A 203 -1.21 9.88 -9.35
CA LEU A 203 -1.37 9.42 -10.71
C LEU A 203 -1.21 7.89 -10.79
N SER A 204 -2.14 7.22 -11.47
CA SER A 204 -2.06 5.78 -11.71
C SER A 204 -0.91 5.45 -12.68
N VAL A 205 -0.56 4.18 -12.79
CA VAL A 205 0.22 3.70 -13.93
C VAL A 205 -0.61 3.91 -15.19
N ALA A 206 0.05 4.28 -16.29
CA ALA A 206 -0.64 4.45 -17.56
C ALA A 206 -1.33 3.16 -18.00
N SER A 207 -2.47 3.31 -18.68
CA SER A 207 -3.21 2.19 -19.26
C SER A 207 -2.38 1.38 -20.25
N THR A 208 -2.83 0.18 -20.60
CA THR A 208 -2.36 -0.47 -21.82
C THR A 208 -2.59 0.46 -23.01
N PRO A 209 -1.64 0.54 -23.93
CA PRO A 209 -1.76 1.44 -25.08
C PRO A 209 -2.88 1.05 -26.03
N TYR A 210 -3.53 2.04 -26.60
CA TYR A 210 -4.48 1.91 -27.72
C TYR A 210 -3.83 2.42 -29.00
N GLN A 211 -3.81 1.57 -30.04
CA GLN A 211 -3.21 1.94 -31.33
C GLN A 211 -4.16 2.76 -32.17
N VAL A 212 -3.78 3.97 -32.54
CA VAL A 212 -4.50 4.84 -33.45
C VAL A 212 -3.78 4.92 -34.78
N ASN A 213 -4.51 4.75 -35.87
CA ASN A 213 -4.02 4.93 -37.23
C ASN A 213 -4.71 6.11 -37.88
N CYS A 214 -3.97 7.17 -38.12
CA CYS A 214 -4.43 8.33 -38.87
C CYS A 214 -4.22 8.08 -40.36
N ILE A 215 -5.29 7.84 -41.09
CA ILE A 215 -5.23 7.75 -42.54
C ILE A 215 -5.18 9.19 -43.08
N PRO A 216 -4.18 9.60 -43.86
CA PRO A 216 -4.21 10.89 -44.53
C PRO A 216 -5.43 10.96 -45.43
N ILE A 217 -6.24 12.01 -45.32
CA ILE A 217 -7.36 12.32 -46.21
C ILE A 217 -6.80 12.97 -47.47
#